data_57590e82bddf50a1ba300a178ff6bc1b
#
_entry.id   57590e82bddf50a1ba300a178ff6bc1b
#
_cell.length_a   1.000
_cell.length_b   1.000
_cell.length_c   1.000
_cell.angle_alpha   90.00
_cell.angle_beta   90.00
_cell.angle_gamma   90.00
#
_symmetry.space_group_name_H-M   'P 1'
#
loop_
_entity.id
_entity.type
_entity.pdbx_description
1 polymer ?
#
loop_
_entity_poly.entity_id
_entity_poly.type
_entity_poly.pdbx_seq_one_letter_code
_entity_poly.pdbx_strand_id
1 'polypeptide(L)'
;GVIGEVALHSQGYSIGKKWSWIKENEYHTSEKTIKQLLKKYPNKFILPKDVAYLDSKGKRQEISIDELHKLDKNNDVFIEDIGTQTISTFESIINSSHSCYVKGPVGNFEKKGLEVGTYLLFKLIVKSKTFSFMGGGHSVTAAEKSKTISQFSYVSLAGGALVQFLQGKELPGIKILEESYKKFSSKPNNNY
;
A
#
# COMPACT_ATOMS: atom_id res chain seq x y z
N GLY A 1 -2.77 4.88 3.42
CA GLY A 1 -1.76 4.23 4.28
C GLY A 1 -0.60 5.17 4.58
N VAL A 2 0.21 4.82 5.59
CA VAL A 2 1.23 5.68 6.18
C VAL A 2 2.17 6.33 5.16
N ILE A 3 2.63 5.61 4.16
CA ILE A 3 3.53 6.17 3.13
C ILE A 3 2.84 7.26 2.30
N GLY A 4 1.54 7.10 1.99
CA GLY A 4 0.76 8.13 1.31
C GLY A 4 0.58 9.38 2.18
N GLU A 5 0.39 9.22 3.48
CA GLU A 5 0.25 10.30 4.45
C GLU A 5 1.57 11.08 4.62
N VAL A 6 2.71 10.36 4.71
CA VAL A 6 4.04 10.99 4.71
C VAL A 6 4.29 11.74 3.38
N ALA A 7 3.84 11.19 2.26
CA ALA A 7 3.96 11.86 0.97
C ALA A 7 3.13 13.15 0.90
N LEU A 8 1.90 13.15 1.40
CA LEU A 8 1.08 14.36 1.50
C LEU A 8 1.77 15.41 2.38
N HIS A 9 2.25 15.03 3.56
CA HIS A 9 2.98 15.94 4.45
C HIS A 9 4.22 16.54 3.77
N SER A 10 5.00 15.71 3.06
CA SER A 10 6.20 16.16 2.34
C SER A 10 5.92 17.19 1.22
N GLN A 11 4.66 17.25 0.74
CA GLN A 11 4.17 18.24 -0.22
C GLN A 11 3.56 19.49 0.45
N GLY A 12 3.59 19.56 1.79
CA GLY A 12 3.10 20.71 2.55
C GLY A 12 1.65 20.63 3.00
N TYR A 13 0.98 19.49 2.78
CA TYR A 13 -0.36 19.31 3.33
C TYR A 13 -0.31 19.04 4.83
N SER A 14 -1.16 19.73 5.59
CA SER A 14 -1.31 19.43 7.01
C SER A 14 -2.18 18.20 7.20
N ILE A 15 -1.67 17.22 7.94
CA ILE A 15 -2.38 15.97 8.24
C ILE A 15 -2.70 15.82 9.73
N GLY A 16 -2.69 16.94 10.46
CA GLY A 16 -3.14 17.06 11.84
C GLY A 16 -2.47 16.07 12.81
N LYS A 17 -3.25 15.52 13.73
CA LYS A 17 -2.78 14.53 14.72
C LYS A 17 -2.09 13.31 14.12
N LYS A 18 -2.40 12.97 12.88
CA LYS A 18 -1.76 11.85 12.19
C LYS A 18 -0.25 12.04 12.08
N TRP A 19 0.22 13.29 11.92
CA TRP A 19 1.65 13.55 11.84
C TRP A 19 2.37 13.27 13.17
N SER A 20 1.76 13.60 14.30
CA SER A 20 2.32 13.29 15.62
C SER A 20 2.48 11.78 15.79
N TRP A 21 1.43 11.03 15.46
CA TRP A 21 1.47 9.56 15.48
C TRP A 21 2.55 8.99 14.54
N ILE A 22 2.70 9.56 13.33
CA ILE A 22 3.73 9.15 12.37
C ILE A 22 5.14 9.37 12.95
N LYS A 23 5.37 10.47 13.68
CA LYS A 23 6.65 10.75 14.35
C LYS A 23 6.91 9.78 15.49
N GLU A 24 5.93 9.54 16.35
CA GLU A 24 6.02 8.61 17.48
C GLU A 24 6.33 7.17 17.05
N ASN A 25 5.87 6.76 15.87
CA ASN A 25 6.13 5.44 15.29
C ASN A 25 7.30 5.43 14.27
N GLU A 26 8.11 6.48 14.24
CA GLU A 26 9.33 6.63 13.43
C GLU A 26 9.14 6.57 11.90
N TYR A 27 7.91 6.59 11.38
CA TYR A 27 7.64 6.57 9.94
C TYR A 27 8.08 7.86 9.22
N HIS A 28 8.25 8.97 9.94
CA HIS A 28 8.75 10.24 9.42
C HIS A 28 10.17 10.14 8.85
N THR A 29 10.96 9.13 9.24
CA THR A 29 12.31 8.89 8.72
C THR A 29 12.34 8.70 7.20
N SER A 30 11.23 8.26 6.60
CA SER A 30 11.07 8.10 5.16
C SER A 30 10.77 9.41 4.42
N GLU A 31 10.42 10.50 5.11
CA GLU A 31 9.95 11.76 4.51
C GLU A 31 10.95 12.36 3.54
N LYS A 32 12.23 12.45 3.95
CA LYS A 32 13.30 13.01 3.11
C LYS A 32 13.44 12.23 1.79
N THR A 33 13.42 10.91 1.86
CA THR A 33 13.51 10.04 0.67
C THR A 33 12.29 10.20 -0.22
N ILE A 34 11.09 10.21 0.36
CA ILE A 34 9.83 10.40 -0.39
C ILE A 34 9.83 11.76 -1.09
N LYS A 35 10.22 12.83 -0.40
CA LYS A 35 10.30 14.19 -0.98
C LYS A 35 11.27 14.26 -2.17
N GLN A 36 12.43 13.60 -2.05
CA GLN A 36 13.39 13.50 -3.15
C GLN A 36 12.83 12.73 -4.35
N LEU A 37 12.15 11.60 -4.11
CA LEU A 37 11.54 10.79 -5.15
C LEU A 37 10.41 11.52 -5.86
N LEU A 38 9.52 12.19 -5.13
CA LEU A 38 8.44 13.02 -5.69
C LEU A 38 8.99 14.13 -6.58
N LYS A 39 10.09 14.79 -6.16
CA LYS A 39 10.76 15.82 -6.97
C LYS A 39 11.41 15.22 -8.22
N LYS A 40 12.08 14.05 -8.10
CA LYS A 40 12.81 13.42 -9.20
C LYS A 40 11.88 12.78 -10.24
N TYR A 41 10.74 12.26 -9.79
CA TYR A 41 9.80 11.50 -10.63
C TYR A 41 8.36 11.98 -10.46
N PRO A 42 8.02 13.24 -10.75
CA PRO A 42 6.72 13.84 -10.43
C PRO A 42 5.54 13.09 -11.06
N ASN A 43 5.75 12.48 -12.24
CA ASN A 43 4.71 11.75 -12.99
C ASN A 43 4.62 10.26 -12.63
N LYS A 44 5.40 9.78 -11.65
CA LYS A 44 5.39 8.37 -11.20
C LYS A 44 4.62 8.15 -9.92
N PHE A 45 4.23 9.23 -9.26
CA PHE A 45 3.50 9.18 -8.00
C PHE A 45 2.12 9.77 -8.17
N ILE A 46 1.13 9.06 -7.69
CA ILE A 46 -0.24 9.51 -7.65
C ILE A 46 -0.64 9.57 -6.19
N LEU A 47 -0.79 10.79 -5.71
CA LEU A 47 -1.19 11.05 -4.33
C LEU A 47 -2.72 11.04 -4.21
N PRO A 48 -3.26 10.77 -3.01
CA PRO A 48 -4.68 10.91 -2.75
C PRO A 48 -5.18 12.32 -3.09
N LYS A 49 -6.41 12.42 -3.59
CA LYS A 49 -7.15 13.69 -3.79
C LYS A 49 -8.02 14.03 -2.60
N ASP A 50 -8.43 13.00 -1.88
CA ASP A 50 -9.23 13.08 -0.68
C ASP A 50 -8.85 11.97 0.30
N VAL A 51 -9.18 12.18 1.55
CA VAL A 51 -8.92 11.25 2.64
C VAL A 51 -10.17 11.08 3.49
N ALA A 52 -10.20 10.03 4.32
CA ALA A 52 -11.33 9.77 5.19
C ALA A 52 -10.89 9.62 6.65
N TYR A 53 -11.82 10.00 7.53
CA TYR A 53 -11.68 9.94 8.96
C TYR A 53 -13.04 9.63 9.61
N LEU A 54 -13.06 9.35 10.90
CA LEU A 54 -14.30 9.29 11.68
C LEU A 54 -14.48 10.59 12.46
N ASP A 55 -15.69 11.15 12.39
CA ASP A 55 -16.05 12.31 13.22
C ASP A 55 -16.27 11.91 14.68
N SER A 56 -16.60 12.88 15.53
CA SER A 56 -16.84 12.67 16.97
C SER A 56 -18.00 11.70 17.30
N LYS A 57 -18.86 11.42 16.31
CA LYS A 57 -19.96 10.45 16.41
C LYS A 57 -19.58 9.07 15.84
N GLY A 58 -18.33 8.89 15.40
CA GLY A 58 -17.86 7.67 14.79
C GLY A 58 -18.36 7.47 13.35
N LYS A 59 -18.90 8.50 12.69
CA LYS A 59 -19.37 8.45 11.31
C LYS A 59 -18.23 8.80 10.36
N ARG A 60 -18.06 8.02 9.29
CA ARG A 60 -17.10 8.30 8.21
C ARG A 60 -17.41 9.63 7.54
N GLN A 61 -16.39 10.45 7.41
CA GLN A 61 -16.36 11.68 6.65
C GLN A 61 -15.22 11.63 5.63
N GLU A 62 -15.40 12.29 4.49
CA GLU A 62 -14.37 12.44 3.47
C GLU A 62 -14.09 13.92 3.27
N ILE A 63 -12.81 14.26 3.04
CA ILE A 63 -12.38 15.63 2.84
C ILE A 63 -11.29 15.70 1.76
N SER A 64 -11.36 16.71 0.90
CA SER A 64 -10.32 17.00 -0.07
C SER A 64 -8.99 17.32 0.64
N ILE A 65 -7.86 16.90 0.06
CA ILE A 65 -6.54 17.24 0.60
C ILE A 65 -6.30 18.75 0.66
N ASP A 66 -6.87 19.53 -0.26
CA ASP A 66 -6.76 20.99 -0.29
C ASP A 66 -7.50 21.66 0.89
N GLU A 67 -8.43 20.93 1.50
CA GLU A 67 -9.21 21.40 2.64
C GLU A 67 -8.71 20.87 4.00
N LEU A 68 -7.66 20.05 4.01
CA LEU A 68 -7.12 19.45 5.25
C LEU A 68 -6.75 20.50 6.31
N HIS A 69 -6.30 21.68 5.89
CA HIS A 69 -6.01 22.80 6.79
C HIS A 69 -7.21 23.26 7.63
N LYS A 70 -8.45 22.93 7.21
CA LYS A 70 -9.66 23.22 7.98
C LYS A 70 -9.83 22.31 9.19
N LEU A 71 -9.26 21.10 9.13
CA LEU A 71 -9.30 20.13 10.21
C LEU A 71 -8.30 20.44 11.32
N ASP A 72 -7.19 21.09 11.03
CA ASP A 72 -6.15 21.45 11.99
C ASP A 72 -6.67 22.37 13.12
N LYS A 73 -7.66 23.19 12.83
CA LYS A 73 -8.21 24.14 13.81
C LYS A 73 -8.85 23.46 15.03
N ASN A 74 -9.30 22.21 14.90
CA ASN A 74 -9.98 21.47 15.95
C ASN A 74 -9.14 20.33 16.53
N ASN A 75 -7.96 20.06 15.99
CA ASN A 75 -6.95 19.08 16.44
C ASN A 75 -7.43 17.66 16.77
N ASP A 76 -8.67 17.29 16.42
CA ASP A 76 -9.30 16.03 16.83
C ASP A 76 -9.45 14.99 15.71
N VAL A 77 -9.08 15.37 14.48
CA VAL A 77 -9.23 14.50 13.33
C VAL A 77 -8.00 13.65 13.10
N PHE A 78 -8.22 12.35 12.95
CA PHE A 78 -7.19 11.37 12.64
C PHE A 78 -7.52 10.71 11.30
N ILE A 79 -6.74 11.04 10.26
CA ILE A 79 -6.91 10.50 8.92
C ILE A 79 -6.49 9.03 8.94
N GLU A 80 -7.34 8.14 8.41
CA GLU A 80 -7.08 6.71 8.45
C GLU A 80 -7.48 5.95 7.18
N ASP A 81 -8.05 6.64 6.16
CA ASP A 81 -8.38 6.00 4.88
C ASP A 81 -8.30 7.01 3.73
N ILE A 82 -8.47 6.55 2.51
CA ILE A 82 -8.64 7.39 1.31
C ILE A 82 -10.12 7.60 1.01
N GLY A 83 -10.44 8.71 0.35
CA GLY A 83 -11.81 9.02 -0.05
C GLY A 83 -12.18 8.48 -1.43
N THR A 84 -13.43 8.73 -1.82
CA THR A 84 -14.02 8.21 -3.06
C THR A 84 -13.46 8.85 -4.32
N GLN A 85 -13.02 10.11 -4.28
CA GLN A 85 -12.36 10.76 -5.42
C GLN A 85 -11.01 10.10 -5.73
N THR A 86 -10.26 9.73 -4.70
CA THR A 86 -9.00 8.98 -4.84
C THR A 86 -9.25 7.61 -5.47
N ILE A 87 -10.29 6.90 -5.02
CA ILE A 87 -10.69 5.61 -5.60
C ILE A 87 -11.00 5.75 -7.09
N SER A 88 -11.79 6.75 -7.50
CA SER A 88 -12.11 7.00 -8.91
C SER A 88 -10.86 7.30 -9.75
N THR A 89 -9.90 8.03 -9.17
CA THR A 89 -8.62 8.30 -9.85
C THR A 89 -7.83 6.99 -10.05
N PHE A 90 -7.77 6.14 -9.03
CA PHE A 90 -7.06 4.86 -9.11
C PHE A 90 -7.73 3.87 -10.06
N GLU A 91 -9.07 3.88 -10.16
CA GLU A 91 -9.80 3.05 -11.11
C GLU A 91 -9.35 3.28 -12.56
N SER A 92 -9.26 4.54 -12.97
CA SER A 92 -8.79 4.91 -14.31
C SER A 92 -7.39 4.37 -14.59
N ILE A 93 -6.48 4.47 -13.62
CA ILE A 93 -5.10 4.04 -13.75
C ILE A 93 -4.99 2.52 -13.77
N ILE A 94 -5.71 1.84 -12.89
CA ILE A 94 -5.74 0.37 -12.81
C ILE A 94 -6.23 -0.20 -14.14
N ASN A 95 -7.31 0.34 -14.68
CA ASN A 95 -7.90 -0.13 -15.95
C ASN A 95 -6.96 0.06 -17.15
N SER A 96 -6.03 1.02 -17.10
CA SER A 96 -5.02 1.26 -18.14
C SER A 96 -3.70 0.51 -17.91
N SER A 97 -3.56 -0.17 -16.78
CA SER A 97 -2.33 -0.86 -16.39
C SER A 97 -2.29 -2.32 -16.87
N HIS A 98 -1.12 -2.84 -17.24
CA HIS A 98 -0.94 -4.26 -17.55
C HIS A 98 -0.87 -5.12 -16.28
N SER A 99 -0.28 -4.60 -15.21
CA SER A 99 -0.14 -5.29 -13.94
C SER A 99 -0.27 -4.33 -12.75
N CYS A 100 -0.77 -4.85 -11.63
CA CYS A 100 -0.95 -4.11 -10.39
C CYS A 100 -0.37 -4.89 -9.22
N TYR A 101 0.57 -4.29 -8.50
CA TYR A 101 1.13 -4.85 -7.27
C TYR A 101 0.53 -4.15 -6.05
N VAL A 102 -0.08 -4.94 -5.18
CA VAL A 102 -0.66 -4.46 -3.91
C VAL A 102 0.29 -4.76 -2.74
N LYS A 103 0.70 -3.72 -2.04
CA LYS A 103 1.55 -3.82 -0.85
C LYS A 103 0.95 -3.01 0.30
N GLY A 104 0.15 -3.65 1.12
CA GLY A 104 -0.55 -3.04 2.26
C GLY A 104 -1.95 -2.50 1.89
N PRO A 105 -2.81 -2.37 2.88
CA PRO A 105 -4.08 -1.68 2.76
C PRO A 105 -3.88 -0.17 2.60
N VAL A 106 -4.84 0.53 2.02
CA VAL A 106 -4.78 1.99 1.85
C VAL A 106 -5.35 2.75 3.06
N GLY A 107 -6.13 2.06 3.90
CA GLY A 107 -6.71 2.59 5.12
C GLY A 107 -6.65 1.62 6.29
N ASN A 108 -7.18 2.05 7.44
CA ASN A 108 -7.31 1.21 8.63
C ASN A 108 -8.51 0.28 8.49
N PHE A 109 -8.35 -0.78 7.71
CA PHE A 109 -9.40 -1.74 7.37
C PHE A 109 -9.93 -2.56 8.57
N GLU A 110 -9.29 -2.46 9.71
CA GLU A 110 -9.72 -3.14 10.94
C GLU A 110 -10.77 -2.33 11.71
N LYS A 111 -10.86 -1.03 11.44
CA LYS A 111 -11.78 -0.10 12.10
C LYS A 111 -13.02 0.13 11.23
N LYS A 112 -14.19 -0.15 11.80
CA LYS A 112 -15.48 0.00 11.10
C LYS A 112 -15.64 1.42 10.53
N GLY A 113 -15.96 1.49 9.23
CA GLY A 113 -16.10 2.74 8.46
C GLY A 113 -14.80 3.21 7.79
N LEU A 114 -13.63 2.65 8.13
CA LEU A 114 -12.34 2.99 7.54
C LEU A 114 -11.75 1.85 6.68
N GLU A 115 -12.47 0.74 6.56
CA GLU A 115 -12.18 -0.35 5.62
C GLU A 115 -12.58 -0.02 4.17
N VAL A 116 -13.41 1.00 4.00
CA VAL A 116 -14.12 1.31 2.74
C VAL A 116 -13.16 1.51 1.58
N GLY A 117 -12.13 2.36 1.76
CA GLY A 117 -11.15 2.64 0.71
C GLY A 117 -10.40 1.38 0.28
N THR A 118 -9.95 0.57 1.24
CA THR A 118 -9.24 -0.68 0.96
C THR A 118 -10.14 -1.68 0.23
N TYR A 119 -11.38 -1.87 0.68
CA TYR A 119 -12.29 -2.85 0.09
C TYR A 119 -12.76 -2.45 -1.31
N LEU A 120 -13.02 -1.17 -1.53
CA LEU A 120 -13.36 -0.66 -2.86
C LEU A 120 -12.19 -0.81 -3.82
N LEU A 121 -10.97 -0.41 -3.41
CA LEU A 121 -9.78 -0.55 -4.24
C LEU A 121 -9.52 -2.01 -4.62
N PHE A 122 -9.61 -2.93 -3.67
CA PHE A 122 -9.41 -4.35 -3.97
C PHE A 122 -10.46 -4.89 -4.94
N LYS A 123 -11.74 -4.51 -4.77
CA LYS A 123 -12.81 -4.88 -5.71
C LYS A 123 -12.55 -4.32 -7.12
N LEU A 124 -12.04 -3.10 -7.23
CA LEU A 124 -11.69 -2.51 -8.53
C LEU A 124 -10.55 -3.29 -9.19
N ILE A 125 -9.48 -3.59 -8.43
CA ILE A 125 -8.34 -4.33 -8.95
C ILE A 125 -8.76 -5.69 -9.48
N VAL A 126 -9.51 -6.47 -8.72
CA VAL A 126 -9.89 -7.84 -9.14
C VAL A 126 -10.96 -7.86 -10.24
N LYS A 127 -11.72 -6.78 -10.42
CA LYS A 127 -12.65 -6.62 -11.54
C LYS A 127 -11.98 -6.14 -12.83
N SER A 128 -10.81 -5.54 -12.73
CA SER A 128 -10.05 -5.09 -13.89
C SER A 128 -9.47 -6.28 -14.66
N LYS A 129 -9.04 -6.03 -15.92
CA LYS A 129 -8.31 -7.03 -16.71
C LYS A 129 -6.81 -7.08 -16.38
N THR A 130 -6.37 -6.31 -15.41
CA THR A 130 -4.99 -6.15 -14.99
C THR A 130 -4.50 -7.41 -14.27
N PHE A 131 -3.30 -7.90 -14.60
CA PHE A 131 -2.68 -8.96 -13.80
C PHE A 131 -2.42 -8.43 -12.40
N SER A 132 -3.18 -8.92 -11.44
CA SER A 132 -3.16 -8.42 -10.05
C SER A 132 -2.40 -9.36 -9.14
N PHE A 133 -1.41 -8.86 -8.45
CA PHE A 133 -0.71 -9.63 -7.42
C PHE A 133 -0.53 -8.83 -6.15
N MET A 134 -0.51 -9.54 -5.02
CA MET A 134 -0.32 -8.91 -3.72
C MET A 134 0.72 -9.63 -2.87
N GLY A 135 1.30 -8.90 -1.93
CA GLY A 135 2.25 -9.44 -0.97
C GLY A 135 2.15 -8.80 0.40
N GLY A 136 2.36 -9.64 1.42
CA GLY A 136 2.37 -9.24 2.82
C GLY A 136 1.09 -9.53 3.59
N GLY A 137 1.23 -9.94 4.85
CA GLY A 137 0.15 -10.42 5.71
C GLY A 137 -1.04 -9.48 5.83
N HIS A 138 -0.81 -8.17 6.06
CA HIS A 138 -1.89 -7.18 6.15
C HIS A 138 -2.71 -7.06 4.86
N SER A 139 -2.06 -7.15 3.68
CA SER A 139 -2.78 -7.18 2.39
C SER A 139 -3.66 -8.41 2.27
N VAL A 140 -3.12 -9.57 2.64
CA VAL A 140 -3.83 -10.86 2.60
C VAL A 140 -5.03 -10.82 3.54
N THR A 141 -4.85 -10.41 4.80
CA THR A 141 -5.94 -10.29 5.77
C THR A 141 -7.05 -9.33 5.29
N ALA A 142 -6.68 -8.20 4.70
CA ALA A 142 -7.66 -7.25 4.14
C ALA A 142 -8.42 -7.86 2.94
N ALA A 143 -7.74 -8.64 2.09
CA ALA A 143 -8.36 -9.31 0.95
C ALA A 143 -9.30 -10.45 1.38
N GLU A 144 -8.98 -11.17 2.45
CA GLU A 144 -9.86 -12.17 3.07
C GLU A 144 -11.13 -11.50 3.61
N LYS A 145 -10.98 -10.45 4.42
CA LYS A 145 -12.12 -9.70 5.00
C LYS A 145 -13.01 -9.08 3.92
N SER A 146 -12.44 -8.58 2.83
CA SER A 146 -13.19 -8.03 1.69
C SER A 146 -13.74 -9.09 0.73
N LYS A 147 -13.44 -10.39 0.96
CA LYS A 147 -13.83 -11.54 0.12
C LYS A 147 -13.32 -11.42 -1.33
N THR A 148 -12.14 -10.86 -1.51
CA THR A 148 -11.53 -10.67 -2.84
C THR A 148 -10.29 -11.54 -3.07
N ILE A 149 -9.75 -12.19 -2.04
CA ILE A 149 -8.47 -12.89 -2.08
C ILE A 149 -8.36 -13.92 -3.22
N SER A 150 -9.39 -14.72 -3.44
CA SER A 150 -9.41 -15.76 -4.49
C SER A 150 -9.51 -15.20 -5.92
N GLN A 151 -9.75 -13.90 -6.06
CA GLN A 151 -9.90 -13.24 -7.34
C GLN A 151 -8.61 -12.52 -7.80
N PHE A 152 -7.60 -12.40 -6.93
CA PHE A 152 -6.29 -11.91 -7.31
C PHE A 152 -5.57 -12.94 -8.18
N SER A 153 -4.86 -12.49 -9.21
CA SER A 153 -4.09 -13.37 -10.11
C SER A 153 -2.99 -14.13 -9.38
N TYR A 154 -2.36 -13.50 -8.38
CA TYR A 154 -1.34 -14.12 -7.54
C TYR A 154 -1.31 -13.51 -6.13
N VAL A 155 -1.22 -14.36 -5.11
CA VAL A 155 -1.12 -13.95 -3.70
C VAL A 155 0.16 -14.55 -3.10
N SER A 156 1.05 -13.67 -2.62
CA SER A 156 2.28 -14.05 -1.95
C SER A 156 2.20 -13.80 -0.44
N LEU A 157 2.50 -14.80 0.35
CA LEU A 157 2.69 -14.63 1.79
C LEU A 157 4.03 -13.97 2.13
N ALA A 158 4.99 -13.98 1.18
CA ALA A 158 6.31 -13.38 1.34
C ALA A 158 6.24 -11.85 1.17
N GLY A 159 6.14 -11.11 2.27
CA GLY A 159 6.11 -9.65 2.25
C GLY A 159 7.46 -9.01 1.91
N GLY A 160 8.46 -9.18 2.77
CA GLY A 160 9.79 -8.57 2.63
C GLY A 160 10.62 -9.19 1.51
N ALA A 161 10.65 -10.52 1.42
CA ALA A 161 11.40 -11.23 0.40
C ALA A 161 10.89 -10.90 -1.02
N LEU A 162 9.56 -10.79 -1.22
CA LEU A 162 9.00 -10.37 -2.50
C LEU A 162 9.47 -8.96 -2.89
N VAL A 163 9.48 -8.02 -1.94
CA VAL A 163 9.98 -6.66 -2.22
C VAL A 163 11.46 -6.66 -2.59
N GLN A 164 12.29 -7.43 -1.88
CA GLN A 164 13.72 -7.56 -2.21
C GLN A 164 13.93 -8.18 -3.59
N PHE A 165 13.16 -9.21 -3.93
CA PHE A 165 13.18 -9.83 -5.26
C PHE A 165 12.82 -8.81 -6.36
N LEU A 166 11.76 -8.05 -6.19
CA LEU A 166 11.35 -7.00 -7.13
C LEU A 166 12.39 -5.86 -7.25
N GLN A 167 13.21 -5.66 -6.24
CA GLN A 167 14.35 -4.74 -6.27
C GLN A 167 15.60 -5.32 -6.98
N GLY A 168 15.54 -6.56 -7.48
CA GLY A 168 16.68 -7.25 -8.06
C GLY A 168 17.74 -7.69 -7.04
N LYS A 169 17.40 -7.72 -5.75
CA LYS A 169 18.32 -8.18 -4.70
C LYS A 169 18.38 -9.70 -4.68
N GLU A 170 19.59 -10.22 -4.44
CA GLU A 170 19.79 -11.63 -4.21
C GLU A 170 19.06 -12.05 -2.92
N LEU A 171 18.30 -13.14 -2.99
CA LEU A 171 17.64 -13.72 -1.83
C LEU A 171 18.46 -14.86 -1.25
N PRO A 172 18.92 -14.79 0.02
CA PRO A 172 19.81 -15.81 0.61
C PRO A 172 19.26 -17.23 0.50
N GLY A 173 17.94 -17.42 0.67
CA GLY A 173 17.30 -18.72 0.54
C GLY A 173 17.39 -19.30 -0.88
N ILE A 174 17.18 -18.47 -1.91
CA ILE A 174 17.31 -18.90 -3.31
C ILE A 174 18.75 -19.23 -3.63
N LYS A 175 19.70 -18.38 -3.22
CA LYS A 175 21.13 -18.61 -3.41
C LYS A 175 21.60 -19.96 -2.86
N ILE A 176 21.23 -20.27 -1.63
CA ILE A 176 21.59 -21.55 -1.00
C ILE A 176 21.02 -22.73 -1.79
N LEU A 177 19.77 -22.64 -2.27
CA LEU A 177 19.15 -23.68 -3.10
C LEU A 177 19.87 -23.86 -4.42
N GLU A 178 20.26 -22.78 -5.09
CA GLU A 178 21.04 -22.81 -6.32
C GLU A 178 22.44 -23.41 -6.12
N GLU A 179 23.12 -23.04 -5.04
CA GLU A 179 24.43 -23.61 -4.67
C GLU A 179 24.31 -25.11 -4.36
N SER A 180 23.29 -25.50 -3.61
CA SER A 180 22.98 -26.91 -3.32
C SER A 180 22.70 -27.69 -4.61
N TYR A 181 21.89 -27.14 -5.50
CA TYR A 181 21.59 -27.76 -6.79
C TYR A 181 22.87 -27.96 -7.61
N LYS A 182 23.73 -26.93 -7.76
CA LYS A 182 25.02 -27.04 -8.45
C LYS A 182 25.92 -28.09 -7.85
N LYS A 183 25.95 -28.20 -6.50
CA LYS A 183 26.82 -29.14 -5.79
C LYS A 183 26.37 -30.59 -5.89
N PHE A 184 25.08 -30.85 -5.92
CA PHE A 184 24.52 -32.21 -5.82
C PHE A 184 23.90 -32.74 -7.11
N SER A 185 23.46 -31.87 -8.04
CA SER A 185 22.90 -32.31 -9.34
C SER A 185 23.97 -32.70 -10.37
N SER A 186 25.21 -32.29 -10.16
CA SER A 186 26.35 -32.63 -11.03
C SER A 186 27.01 -33.99 -10.74
N LYS A 187 26.47 -34.76 -9.79
CA LYS A 187 26.90 -36.15 -9.61
C LYS A 187 25.94 -37.07 -10.38
N PRO A 188 26.40 -37.71 -11.48
CA PRO A 188 25.62 -38.79 -12.03
C PRO A 188 25.50 -39.86 -10.95
N ASN A 189 24.27 -40.34 -10.69
CA ASN A 189 24.07 -41.56 -9.91
C ASN A 189 24.67 -42.72 -10.68
N ASN A 190 25.97 -42.94 -10.53
CA ASN A 190 26.60 -44.21 -10.84
C ASN A 190 26.49 -45.08 -9.58
N ASN A 191 25.32 -45.70 -9.39
CA ASN A 191 25.17 -46.91 -8.58
C ASN A 191 23.74 -47.41 -8.77
N TYR A 192 23.54 -48.22 -9.85
CA TYR A 192 22.78 -49.48 -9.80
C TYR A 192 23.14 -50.25 -11.08
#